data_aa1391c5c5acfcac710075d0364523a7
#
_entry.id   aa1391c5c5acfcac710075d0364523a7
#
_cell.length_a   1.000
_cell.length_b   1.000
_cell.length_c   1.000
_cell.angle_alpha   90.00
_cell.angle_beta   90.00
_cell.angle_gamma   90.00
#
_symmetry.space_group_name_H-M   'P 1'
#
loop_
_entity.id
_entity.type
_entity.pdbx_description
1 polymer ?
#
loop_
_entity_poly.entity_id
_entity_poly.type
_entity_poly.pdbx_seq_one_letter_code
_entity_poly.pdbx_strand_id
1 'polypeptide(L)'
;MTLEIGGSQLESSWFLLLGAILFTLGAVGVMIRRNPIVILICIELMLNAVNLTLITFSRQLQNPEGQLFALMVMTVAAAEAVVGLAILVDIFRVRDVEDIDDLSELKG
;
A
#
# COMPACT_ATOMS: atom_id res chain seq x y z
N MET A 1 -6.35 20.34 17.27
CA MET A 1 -7.32 19.27 17.56
C MET A 1 -6.59 18.05 18.08
N THR A 2 -7.18 17.37 19.04
CA THR A 2 -6.60 16.19 19.66
C THR A 2 -7.46 14.97 19.42
N LEU A 3 -6.84 13.80 19.33
CA LEU A 3 -7.52 12.51 19.25
C LEU A 3 -7.24 11.72 20.52
N GLU A 4 -8.27 11.12 21.09
CA GLU A 4 -8.16 10.30 22.27
C GLU A 4 -7.91 8.83 21.85
N ILE A 5 -6.78 8.28 22.30
CA ILE A 5 -6.42 6.89 22.01
C ILE A 5 -5.94 6.25 23.32
N GLY A 6 -6.68 5.24 23.78
CA GLY A 6 -6.29 4.46 24.96
C GLY A 6 -6.08 5.31 26.22
N GLY A 7 -6.87 6.38 26.39
CA GLY A 7 -6.76 7.28 27.53
C GLY A 7 -5.70 8.37 27.42
N SER A 8 -4.93 8.40 26.33
CA SER A 8 -3.99 9.48 26.02
C SER A 8 -4.52 10.37 24.91
N GLN A 9 -4.30 11.66 25.04
CA GLN A 9 -4.71 12.64 24.02
C GLN A 9 -3.52 12.95 23.12
N LEU A 10 -3.63 12.58 21.84
CA LEU A 10 -2.65 12.90 20.83
C LEU A 10 -3.22 13.92 19.86
N GLU A 11 -2.41 14.89 19.48
CA GLU A 11 -2.81 15.85 18.46
C GLU A 11 -2.96 15.13 17.12
N SER A 12 -4.04 15.45 16.39
CA SER A 12 -4.29 14.89 15.08
C SER A 12 -3.19 15.23 14.07
N SER A 13 -2.45 16.32 14.30
CA SER A 13 -1.29 16.68 13.49
C SER A 13 -0.21 15.59 13.46
N TRP A 14 -0.04 14.83 14.54
CA TRP A 14 0.92 13.71 14.58
C TRP A 14 0.52 12.59 13.61
N PHE A 15 -0.77 12.29 13.52
CA PHE A 15 -1.29 11.27 12.59
C PHE A 15 -1.17 11.74 11.15
N LEU A 16 -1.44 13.01 10.88
CA LEU A 16 -1.27 13.60 9.54
C LEU A 16 0.21 13.62 9.13
N LEU A 17 1.10 13.92 10.06
CA LEU A 17 2.55 13.88 9.81
C LEU A 17 3.00 12.45 9.49
N LEU A 18 2.54 11.48 10.26
CA LEU A 18 2.85 10.07 10.00
C LEU A 18 2.34 9.65 8.61
N GLY A 19 1.12 10.04 8.26
CA GLY A 19 0.57 9.80 6.93
C GLY A 19 1.42 10.41 5.83
N ALA A 20 1.87 11.65 6.00
CA ALA A 20 2.74 12.33 5.04
C ALA A 20 4.07 11.60 4.87
N ILE A 21 4.67 11.15 5.96
CA ILE A 21 5.94 10.40 5.94
C ILE A 21 5.75 9.06 5.21
N LEU A 22 4.71 8.32 5.55
CA LEU A 22 4.43 7.02 4.93
C LEU A 22 4.15 7.16 3.43
N PHE A 23 3.36 8.15 3.05
CA PHE A 23 3.06 8.42 1.65
C PHE A 23 4.33 8.78 0.87
N THR A 24 5.17 9.63 1.44
CA THR A 24 6.43 10.04 0.80
C THR A 24 7.38 8.85 0.63
N LEU A 25 7.50 8.00 1.65
CA LEU A 25 8.32 6.79 1.57
C LEU A 25 7.82 5.85 0.47
N GLY A 26 6.51 5.65 0.38
CA GLY A 26 5.90 4.84 -0.68
C GLY A 26 6.16 5.43 -2.06
N ALA A 27 5.96 6.74 -2.21
CA ALA A 27 6.17 7.43 -3.48
C ALA A 27 7.63 7.34 -3.95
N VAL A 28 8.57 7.59 -3.05
CA VAL A 28 10.01 7.46 -3.35
C VAL A 28 10.34 6.02 -3.74
N GLY A 29 9.79 5.05 -3.01
CA GLY A 29 10.01 3.63 -3.31
C GLY A 29 9.53 3.26 -4.72
N VAL A 30 8.37 3.74 -5.14
CA VAL A 30 7.84 3.50 -6.49
C VAL A 30 8.78 4.10 -7.55
N MET A 31 9.34 5.27 -7.27
CA MET A 31 10.19 5.98 -8.24
C MET A 31 11.57 5.35 -8.41
N ILE A 32 12.13 4.76 -7.36
CA ILE A 32 13.51 4.29 -7.37
C ILE A 32 13.66 2.77 -7.49
N ARG A 33 12.62 2.00 -7.17
CA ARG A 33 12.68 0.53 -7.21
C ARG A 33 12.15 0.00 -8.54
N ARG A 34 12.78 -1.08 -9.02
CA ARG A 34 12.39 -1.75 -10.26
C ARG A 34 11.70 -3.09 -10.03
N ASN A 35 11.79 -3.64 -8.82
CA ASN A 35 11.15 -4.91 -8.50
C ASN A 35 9.63 -4.72 -8.40
N PRO A 36 8.82 -5.44 -9.19
CA PRO A 36 7.36 -5.28 -9.20
C PRO A 36 6.71 -5.53 -7.83
N ILE A 37 7.23 -6.48 -7.05
CA ILE A 37 6.70 -6.78 -5.71
C ILE A 37 6.94 -5.60 -4.78
N VAL A 38 8.14 -5.01 -4.82
CA VAL A 38 8.47 -3.83 -4.01
C VAL A 38 7.60 -2.64 -4.40
N ILE A 39 7.37 -2.44 -5.69
CA ILE A 39 6.48 -1.37 -6.19
C ILE A 39 5.06 -1.58 -5.66
N LEU A 40 4.55 -2.81 -5.70
CA LEU A 40 3.23 -3.13 -5.17
C LEU A 40 3.13 -2.82 -3.66
N ILE A 41 4.14 -3.20 -2.89
CA ILE A 41 4.20 -2.90 -1.44
C ILE A 41 4.23 -1.39 -1.20
N CYS A 42 4.98 -0.64 -2.01
CA CYS A 42 5.06 0.81 -1.90
C CYS A 42 3.71 1.48 -2.19
N ILE A 43 2.98 1.00 -3.18
CA ILE A 43 1.62 1.49 -3.49
C ILE A 43 0.68 1.20 -2.32
N GLU A 44 0.74 0.01 -1.74
CA GLU A 44 -0.04 -0.34 -0.56
C GLU A 44 0.27 0.57 0.63
N LEU A 45 1.55 0.91 0.82
CA LEU A 45 1.96 1.86 1.86
C LEU A 45 1.35 3.24 1.64
N MET A 46 1.30 3.71 0.39
CA MET A 46 0.67 4.98 0.04
C MET A 46 -0.83 4.96 0.33
N LEU A 47 -1.52 3.86 -0.01
CA LEU A 47 -2.95 3.70 0.28
C LEU A 47 -3.22 3.67 1.78
N ASN A 48 -2.36 3.03 2.56
CA ASN A 48 -2.47 3.05 4.02
C ASN A 48 -2.30 4.46 4.59
N ALA A 49 -1.41 5.25 4.02
CA ALA A 49 -1.22 6.65 4.42
C ALA A 49 -2.49 7.49 4.15
N VAL A 50 -3.12 7.28 2.99
CA VAL A 50 -4.40 7.92 2.66
C VAL A 50 -5.49 7.52 3.66
N ASN A 51 -5.59 6.24 3.99
CA ASN A 51 -6.56 5.74 4.96
C ASN A 51 -6.36 6.36 6.34
N LEU A 52 -5.12 6.44 6.79
CA LEU A 52 -4.79 7.09 8.07
C LEU A 52 -5.26 8.54 8.07
N THR A 53 -5.05 9.26 6.98
CA THR A 53 -5.47 10.64 6.80
C THR A 53 -7.01 10.76 6.83
N LEU A 54 -7.72 9.90 6.09
CA LEU A 54 -9.18 9.89 6.07
C LEU A 54 -9.78 9.64 7.45
N ILE A 55 -9.24 8.68 8.18
CA ILE A 55 -9.70 8.35 9.55
C ILE A 55 -9.42 9.51 10.49
N THR A 56 -8.26 10.14 10.38
CA THR A 56 -7.89 11.29 11.22
C THR A 56 -8.86 12.46 11.00
N PHE A 57 -9.14 12.83 9.76
CA PHE A 57 -10.09 13.89 9.46
C PHE A 57 -11.53 13.52 9.85
N SER A 58 -11.92 12.27 9.67
CA SER A 58 -13.23 11.78 10.10
C SER A 58 -13.43 12.02 11.59
N ARG A 59 -12.42 11.71 12.39
CA ARG A 59 -12.48 11.94 13.84
C ARG A 59 -12.49 13.41 14.22
N GLN A 60 -11.64 14.21 13.55
CA GLN A 60 -11.59 15.66 13.80
C GLN A 60 -12.92 16.35 13.52
N LEU A 61 -13.56 16.00 12.42
CA LEU A 61 -14.80 16.60 11.95
C LEU A 61 -16.04 15.93 12.56
N GLN A 62 -15.85 14.87 13.33
CA GLN A 62 -16.92 14.05 13.91
C GLN A 62 -17.93 13.60 12.85
N ASN A 63 -17.41 13.25 11.67
CA ASN A 63 -18.17 12.79 10.52
C ASN A 63 -17.73 11.37 10.15
N PRO A 64 -18.64 10.36 10.25
CA PRO A 64 -18.27 8.96 9.98
C PRO A 64 -18.04 8.66 8.49
N GLU A 65 -18.35 9.58 7.59
CA GLU A 65 -18.15 9.38 6.15
C GLU A 65 -16.69 9.07 5.81
N GLY A 66 -15.73 9.72 6.48
CA GLY A 66 -14.30 9.45 6.27
C GLY A 66 -13.90 8.03 6.64
N GLN A 67 -14.52 7.46 7.67
CA GLN A 67 -14.32 6.05 8.04
C GLN A 67 -14.89 5.10 7.00
N LEU A 68 -16.06 5.43 6.45
CA LEU A 68 -16.67 4.66 5.37
C LEU A 68 -15.77 4.67 4.13
N PHE A 69 -15.28 5.83 3.73
CA PHE A 69 -14.33 5.93 2.61
C PHE A 69 -13.05 5.14 2.86
N ALA A 70 -12.49 5.19 4.07
CA ALA A 70 -11.32 4.40 4.43
C ALA A 70 -11.60 2.90 4.28
N LEU A 71 -12.76 2.43 4.72
CA LEU A 71 -13.16 1.03 4.57
C LEU A 71 -13.26 0.65 3.10
N MET A 72 -13.84 1.51 2.26
CA MET A 72 -13.94 1.28 0.82
C MET A 72 -12.55 1.20 0.16
N VAL A 73 -11.65 2.12 0.51
CA VAL A 73 -10.26 2.12 0.01
C VAL A 73 -9.53 0.85 0.45
N MET A 74 -9.71 0.42 1.69
CA MET A 74 -9.11 -0.83 2.17
C MET A 74 -9.62 -2.05 1.39
N THR A 75 -10.90 -2.09 1.08
CA THR A 75 -11.50 -3.18 0.31
C THR A 75 -10.92 -3.23 -1.11
N VAL A 76 -10.84 -2.08 -1.78
CA VAL A 76 -10.25 -1.97 -3.12
C VAL A 76 -8.77 -2.33 -3.08
N ALA A 77 -8.04 -1.83 -2.10
CA ALA A 77 -6.62 -2.13 -1.93
C ALA A 77 -6.36 -3.62 -1.73
N ALA A 78 -7.19 -4.29 -0.92
CA ALA A 78 -7.09 -5.73 -0.73
C ALA A 78 -7.33 -6.49 -2.03
N ALA A 79 -8.33 -6.10 -2.81
CA ALA A 79 -8.62 -6.71 -4.10
C ALA A 79 -7.48 -6.48 -5.10
N GLU A 80 -6.93 -5.28 -5.17
CA GLU A 80 -5.80 -4.95 -6.02
C GLU A 80 -4.55 -5.75 -5.65
N ALA A 81 -4.28 -5.89 -4.34
CA ALA A 81 -3.14 -6.66 -3.86
C ALA A 81 -3.23 -8.12 -4.27
N VAL A 82 -4.40 -8.73 -4.15
CA VAL A 82 -4.63 -10.13 -4.53
C VAL A 82 -4.44 -10.31 -6.04
N VAL A 83 -5.08 -9.46 -6.85
CA VAL A 83 -4.99 -9.53 -8.32
C VAL A 83 -3.56 -9.22 -8.78
N GLY A 84 -2.94 -8.18 -8.24
CA GLY A 84 -1.58 -7.80 -8.58
C GLY A 84 -0.58 -8.90 -8.24
N LEU A 85 -0.71 -9.50 -7.07
CA LEU A 85 0.17 -10.58 -6.64
C LEU A 85 -0.03 -11.82 -7.52
N ALA A 86 -1.27 -12.15 -7.88
CA ALA A 86 -1.57 -13.27 -8.79
C ALA A 86 -0.92 -13.07 -10.15
N ILE A 87 -1.00 -11.86 -10.72
CA ILE A 87 -0.37 -11.52 -11.99
C ILE A 87 1.15 -11.66 -11.89
N LEU A 88 1.76 -11.16 -10.81
CA LEU A 88 3.20 -11.26 -10.60
C LEU A 88 3.67 -12.70 -10.47
N VAL A 89 2.92 -13.54 -9.77
CA VAL A 89 3.24 -14.96 -9.64
C VAL A 89 3.19 -15.65 -11.00
N ASP A 90 2.19 -15.35 -11.81
CA ASP A 90 2.08 -15.90 -13.16
C ASP A 90 3.25 -15.48 -14.06
N ILE A 91 3.64 -14.21 -14.00
CA ILE A 91 4.78 -13.69 -14.77
C ILE A 91 6.06 -14.42 -14.35
N PHE A 92 6.31 -14.58 -13.06
CA PHE A 92 7.51 -15.26 -12.58
C PHE A 92 7.52 -16.74 -12.95
N ARG A 93 6.37 -17.41 -12.96
CA ARG A 93 6.27 -18.80 -13.41
C ARG A 93 6.63 -18.95 -14.89
N VAL A 94 6.13 -18.07 -15.72
CA VAL A 94 6.43 -18.08 -17.17
C VAL A 94 7.91 -17.84 -17.39
N ARG A 95 8.53 -16.89 -16.69
CA ARG A 95 9.96 -16.61 -16.78
C ARG A 95 10.81 -17.80 -16.36
N ASP A 96 10.45 -18.47 -15.27
CA ASP A 96 11.17 -19.66 -14.81
C ASP A 96 11.14 -20.78 -15.87
N VAL A 97 10.00 -20.99 -16.52
CA VAL A 97 9.88 -21.96 -17.61
C VAL A 97 10.73 -21.54 -18.82
N GLU A 98 10.72 -20.28 -19.19
CA GLU A 98 11.55 -19.76 -20.27
C GLU A 98 13.04 -19.93 -19.94
N ASP A 99 13.47 -19.63 -18.73
CA ASP A 99 14.85 -19.80 -18.28
C ASP A 99 15.30 -21.25 -18.34
N ILE A 100 14.43 -22.20 -17.98
CA ILE A 100 14.70 -23.63 -18.07
C ILE A 100 14.85 -24.08 -19.54
N ASP A 101 13.98 -23.59 -20.41
CA ASP A 101 14.04 -23.88 -21.85
C ASP A 101 15.32 -23.32 -22.45
N ASP A 102 15.73 -22.11 -22.09
CA ASP A 102 17.00 -21.49 -22.50
C ASP A 102 18.20 -22.34 -22.06
N LEU A 103 18.17 -22.84 -20.84
CA LEU A 103 19.23 -23.74 -20.33
C LEU A 103 19.25 -25.06 -21.07
N SER A 104 18.11 -25.61 -21.46
CA SER A 104 18.02 -26.84 -22.26
C SER A 104 18.59 -26.66 -23.65
N GLU A 105 18.38 -25.51 -24.29
CA GLU A 105 18.94 -25.17 -25.58
C GLU A 105 20.47 -25.07 -25.51
N LEU A 106 21.03 -24.53 -24.42
CA LEU A 106 22.44 -24.42 -24.19
C LEU A 106 23.13 -25.77 -24.00
N LYS A 107 22.42 -26.74 -23.47
CA LYS A 107 22.93 -28.11 -23.26
C LYS A 107 22.80 -28.99 -24.50
N GLY A 108 21.89 -28.61 -25.36
CA GLY A 108 21.53 -29.42 -26.53
C GLY A 108 22.35 -29.30 -27.69
#